data_ec2a65d908c094ca3811b04745cd61a7
#
_entry.id   ec2a65d908c094ca3811b04745cd61a7
#
_cell.length_a   1.000
_cell.length_b   1.000
_cell.length_c   1.000
_cell.angle_alpha   90.00
_cell.angle_beta   90.00
_cell.angle_gamma   90.00
#
_symmetry.space_group_name_H-M   'P 1'
#
loop_
_entity.id
_entity.type
_entity.pdbx_description
1 polymer ?
#
loop_
_entity_poly.entity_id
_entity_poly.type
_entity_poly.pdbx_seq_one_letter_code
_entity_poly.pdbx_strand_id
1 'polypeptide(L)'
;MPRPTFDNLPEDKRQRVLDALTAEFAARPYSRASVDRVTAAAGVSKGSFYQYFEDKRDAYTYLVRELLNQRLALEGTAVPDASFEAVLTALVTGSHDFHRRNPLGWAVLARSTAEDAPPLLGTDDAVSHGLHQWAVAAIAAGQASGELRADVEAETAAWVLEHLLLGLPQHLVERFGVVPEQAAHDGSAFDRPEIAAVARDVVAMLVAALSAPEVEHD
;
A
#
# COMPACT_ATOMS: atom_id res chain seq x y z
N MET A 1 -5.24 6.41 15.52
CA MET A 1 -6.60 6.45 14.90
C MET A 1 -7.12 7.87 15.04
N PRO A 2 -7.71 8.44 13.98
CA PRO A 2 -8.24 9.80 14.07
C PRO A 2 -9.30 9.87 15.18
N ARG A 3 -9.44 11.05 15.73
CA ARG A 3 -10.47 11.26 16.75
C ARG A 3 -11.85 11.38 16.10
N PRO A 4 -12.95 11.04 16.79
CA PRO A 4 -14.31 11.13 16.24
C PRO A 4 -14.65 12.51 15.66
N THR A 5 -13.99 13.56 16.11
CA THR A 5 -14.12 14.92 15.55
C THR A 5 -13.70 15.01 14.11
N PHE A 6 -12.75 14.19 13.64
CA PHE A 6 -12.33 14.15 12.22
C PHE A 6 -13.39 13.47 11.35
N ASP A 7 -13.93 12.35 11.82
CA ASP A 7 -14.94 11.58 11.09
C ASP A 7 -16.26 12.36 10.92
N ASN A 8 -16.54 13.24 11.88
CA ASN A 8 -17.74 14.10 11.88
C ASN A 8 -17.54 15.43 11.12
N LEU A 9 -16.41 15.65 10.46
CA LEU A 9 -16.21 16.85 9.65
C LEU A 9 -17.10 16.84 8.40
N PRO A 10 -17.56 18.04 7.96
CA PRO A 10 -18.09 18.16 6.61
C PRO A 10 -17.12 17.60 5.57
N GLU A 11 -17.64 16.89 4.57
CA GLU A 11 -16.84 16.15 3.59
C GLU A 11 -15.79 17.03 2.90
N ASP A 12 -16.17 18.25 2.49
CA ASP A 12 -15.26 19.21 1.85
C ASP A 12 -14.09 19.62 2.76
N LYS A 13 -14.32 19.72 4.06
CA LYS A 13 -13.28 20.07 5.03
C LYS A 13 -12.38 18.88 5.32
N ARG A 14 -12.96 17.69 5.45
CA ARG A 14 -12.22 16.43 5.63
C ARG A 14 -11.29 16.21 4.43
N GLN A 15 -11.80 16.36 3.22
CA GLN A 15 -11.04 16.21 1.98
C GLN A 15 -9.88 17.20 1.90
N ARG A 16 -10.10 18.50 2.21
CA ARG A 16 -9.00 19.48 2.23
C ARG A 16 -7.87 19.11 3.19
N VAL A 17 -8.20 18.54 4.36
CA VAL A 17 -7.18 18.06 5.32
C VAL A 17 -6.42 16.87 4.73
N LEU A 18 -7.12 15.90 4.12
CA LEU A 18 -6.50 14.73 3.47
C LEU A 18 -5.60 15.16 2.29
N ASP A 19 -6.06 16.08 1.46
CA ASP A 19 -5.28 16.60 0.33
C ASP A 19 -4.00 17.29 0.80
N ALA A 20 -4.09 18.09 1.87
CA ALA A 20 -2.94 18.77 2.45
C ALA A 20 -1.94 17.79 3.08
N LEU A 21 -2.41 16.73 3.78
CA LEU A 21 -1.58 15.66 4.31
C LEU A 21 -0.88 14.92 3.16
N THR A 22 -1.64 14.54 2.12
CA THR A 22 -1.11 13.83 0.96
C THR A 22 -0.03 14.66 0.25
N ALA A 23 -0.29 15.94 -0.01
CA ALA A 23 0.67 16.82 -0.65
C ALA A 23 1.97 17.00 0.17
N GLU A 24 1.86 17.17 1.49
CA GLU A 24 3.03 17.33 2.36
C GLU A 24 3.88 16.07 2.42
N PHE A 25 3.27 14.89 2.63
CA PHE A 25 3.99 13.63 2.73
C PHE A 25 4.47 13.07 1.38
N ALA A 26 3.82 13.44 0.28
CA ALA A 26 4.32 13.14 -1.05
C ALA A 26 5.58 13.96 -1.40
N ALA A 27 5.61 15.24 -0.99
CA ALA A 27 6.69 16.14 -1.31
C ALA A 27 7.93 15.97 -0.40
N ARG A 28 7.80 15.35 0.79
CA ARG A 28 8.89 15.29 1.79
C ARG A 28 8.92 13.96 2.54
N PRO A 29 10.14 13.51 2.95
CA PRO A 29 10.28 12.41 3.91
C PRO A 29 9.51 12.70 5.20
N TYR A 30 9.06 11.66 5.88
CA TYR A 30 8.28 11.79 7.12
C TYR A 30 8.96 12.69 8.16
N SER A 31 10.27 12.53 8.35
CA SER A 31 11.05 13.33 9.31
C SER A 31 10.97 14.84 9.05
N ARG A 32 10.91 15.25 7.79
CA ARG A 32 10.87 16.66 7.34
C ARG A 32 9.47 17.22 7.14
N ALA A 33 8.44 16.37 7.17
CA ALA A 33 7.05 16.81 7.04
C ALA A 33 6.60 17.61 8.27
N SER A 34 5.78 18.66 8.04
CA SER A 34 5.40 19.66 9.04
C SER A 34 3.89 19.82 9.17
N VAL A 35 3.39 19.66 10.39
CA VAL A 35 1.99 19.94 10.73
C VAL A 35 1.62 21.41 10.42
N ASP A 36 2.53 22.36 10.59
CA ASP A 36 2.26 23.76 10.30
C ASP A 36 1.99 24.00 8.81
N ARG A 37 2.72 23.32 7.92
CA ARG A 37 2.46 23.40 6.48
C ARG A 37 1.15 22.71 6.10
N VAL A 38 0.85 21.55 6.69
CA VAL A 38 -0.44 20.88 6.49
C VAL A 38 -1.60 21.77 6.88
N THR A 39 -1.56 22.36 8.08
CA THR A 39 -2.65 23.22 8.58
C THR A 39 -2.83 24.48 7.75
N ALA A 40 -1.74 25.09 7.30
CA ALA A 40 -1.77 26.23 6.40
C ALA A 40 -2.42 25.89 5.04
N ALA A 41 -2.01 24.75 4.45
CA ALA A 41 -2.56 24.30 3.17
C ALA A 41 -4.05 23.91 3.26
N ALA A 42 -4.44 23.25 4.36
CA ALA A 42 -5.83 22.84 4.61
C ALA A 42 -6.76 24.00 5.02
N GLY A 43 -6.20 25.15 5.36
CA GLY A 43 -6.97 26.29 5.86
C GLY A 43 -7.58 26.02 7.24
N VAL A 44 -6.87 25.27 8.12
CA VAL A 44 -7.30 24.97 9.48
C VAL A 44 -6.28 25.46 10.50
N SER A 45 -6.73 25.68 11.76
CA SER A 45 -5.79 26.03 12.82
C SER A 45 -4.98 24.80 13.30
N LYS A 46 -3.81 25.04 13.87
CA LYS A 46 -3.00 23.99 14.51
C LYS A 46 -3.76 23.33 15.66
N GLY A 47 -4.56 24.08 16.40
CA GLY A 47 -5.44 23.54 17.44
C GLY A 47 -6.49 22.58 16.86
N SER A 48 -7.07 22.90 15.69
CA SER A 48 -7.99 22.00 15.00
C SER A 48 -7.31 20.70 14.57
N PHE A 49 -6.07 20.76 14.08
CA PHE A 49 -5.32 19.55 13.74
C PHE A 49 -5.22 18.59 14.92
N TYR A 50 -4.88 19.07 16.11
CA TYR A 50 -4.78 18.24 17.31
C TYR A 50 -6.14 17.85 17.92
N GLN A 51 -7.23 18.42 17.41
CA GLN A 51 -8.59 17.89 17.64
C GLN A 51 -8.92 16.71 16.74
N TYR A 52 -8.24 16.57 15.60
CA TYR A 52 -8.44 15.50 14.60
C TYR A 52 -7.49 14.33 14.83
N PHE A 53 -6.23 14.62 15.09
CA PHE A 53 -5.16 13.64 15.25
C PHE A 53 -4.40 13.89 16.56
N GLU A 54 -3.91 12.81 17.15
CA GLU A 54 -3.10 12.91 18.37
C GLU A 54 -1.78 13.64 18.07
N ASP A 55 -1.11 13.26 16.99
CA ASP A 55 0.16 13.84 16.54
C ASP A 55 0.35 13.66 15.03
N LYS A 56 1.55 14.02 14.52
CA LYS A 56 1.95 13.83 13.13
C LYS A 56 1.95 12.33 12.72
N ARG A 57 2.33 11.44 13.63
CA ARG A 57 2.39 10.01 13.38
C ARG A 57 0.98 9.44 13.18
N ASP A 58 0.06 9.80 14.04
CA ASP A 58 -1.34 9.38 13.95
C ASP A 58 -1.96 9.83 12.61
N ALA A 59 -1.74 11.09 12.21
CA ALA A 59 -2.21 11.60 10.93
C ALA A 59 -1.58 10.88 9.73
N TYR A 60 -0.29 10.58 9.79
CA TYR A 60 0.43 9.85 8.75
C TYR A 60 -0.06 8.41 8.62
N THR A 61 -0.16 7.69 9.73
CA THR A 61 -0.62 6.29 9.73
C THR A 61 -2.06 6.20 9.22
N TYR A 62 -2.92 7.14 9.61
CA TYR A 62 -4.27 7.23 9.06
C TYR A 62 -4.27 7.43 7.55
N LEU A 63 -3.49 8.40 7.04
CA LEU A 63 -3.39 8.66 5.61
C LEU A 63 -2.90 7.43 4.84
N VAL A 64 -1.83 6.79 5.30
CA VAL A 64 -1.28 5.59 4.64
C VAL A 64 -2.33 4.48 4.57
N ARG A 65 -3.10 4.28 5.66
CA ARG A 65 -4.20 3.32 5.67
C ARG A 65 -5.25 3.64 4.62
N GLU A 66 -5.72 4.88 4.55
CA GLU A 66 -6.72 5.28 3.57
C GLU A 66 -6.22 5.07 2.14
N LEU A 67 -4.96 5.38 1.87
CA LEU A 67 -4.34 5.18 0.56
C LEU A 67 -4.17 3.68 0.22
N LEU A 68 -3.82 2.84 1.20
CA LEU A 68 -3.78 1.39 1.01
C LEU A 68 -5.17 0.82 0.73
N ASN A 69 -6.20 1.26 1.46
CA ASN A 69 -7.58 0.85 1.21
C ASN A 69 -8.05 1.26 -0.19
N GLN A 70 -7.75 2.50 -0.62
CA GLN A 70 -8.06 2.97 -1.97
C GLN A 70 -7.34 2.14 -3.03
N ARG A 71 -6.07 1.83 -2.81
CA ARG A 71 -5.29 0.97 -3.69
C ARG A 71 -5.91 -0.42 -3.80
N LEU A 72 -6.17 -1.09 -2.68
CA LEU A 72 -6.76 -2.43 -2.63
C LEU A 72 -8.17 -2.48 -3.26
N ALA A 73 -8.98 -1.43 -3.10
CA ALA A 73 -10.28 -1.33 -3.74
C ALA A 73 -10.20 -1.27 -5.28
N LEU A 74 -9.13 -0.66 -5.84
CA LEU A 74 -8.88 -0.65 -7.28
C LEU A 74 -8.40 -2.01 -7.81
N GLU A 75 -7.73 -2.78 -6.96
CA GLU A 75 -7.16 -4.09 -7.29
C GLU A 75 -8.21 -5.20 -7.40
N GLY A 76 -9.48 -4.91 -7.08
CA GLY A 76 -10.57 -5.89 -7.23
C GLY A 76 -10.33 -7.19 -6.47
N THR A 77 -9.78 -7.08 -5.25
CA THR A 77 -9.37 -8.21 -4.39
C THR A 77 -10.48 -9.20 -4.01
N ALA A 78 -11.68 -8.99 -4.50
CA ALA A 78 -12.85 -9.84 -4.29
C ALA A 78 -13.38 -10.36 -5.64
N VAL A 79 -12.55 -10.99 -6.49
CA VAL A 79 -13.08 -11.82 -7.57
C VAL A 79 -13.28 -13.23 -6.99
N PRO A 80 -14.52 -13.63 -6.72
CA PRO A 80 -14.78 -15.02 -6.33
C PRO A 80 -14.21 -15.94 -7.42
N ASP A 81 -13.53 -16.99 -7.03
CA ASP A 81 -12.94 -18.02 -7.91
C ASP A 81 -11.76 -17.56 -8.80
N ALA A 82 -11.12 -16.43 -8.51
CA ALA A 82 -9.88 -16.05 -9.19
C ALA A 82 -8.72 -16.95 -8.74
N SER A 83 -7.89 -17.38 -9.70
CA SER A 83 -6.63 -18.08 -9.38
C SER A 83 -5.68 -17.18 -8.59
N PHE A 84 -4.79 -17.77 -7.81
CA PHE A 84 -3.77 -17.03 -7.05
C PHE A 84 -2.90 -16.15 -7.96
N GLU A 85 -2.53 -16.66 -9.16
CA GLU A 85 -1.82 -15.88 -10.16
C GLU A 85 -2.63 -14.66 -10.62
N ALA A 86 -3.93 -14.82 -10.84
CA ALA A 86 -4.80 -13.70 -11.21
C ALA A 86 -4.88 -12.64 -10.11
N VAL A 87 -4.96 -13.07 -8.84
CA VAL A 87 -4.93 -12.18 -7.68
C VAL A 87 -3.61 -11.42 -7.61
N LEU A 88 -2.46 -12.09 -7.72
CA LEU A 88 -1.14 -11.45 -7.71
C LEU A 88 -0.98 -10.47 -8.88
N THR A 89 -1.42 -10.87 -10.06
CA THR A 89 -1.38 -10.00 -11.25
C THR A 89 -2.24 -8.75 -11.04
N ALA A 90 -3.44 -8.91 -10.49
CA ALA A 90 -4.33 -7.79 -10.17
C ALA A 90 -3.70 -6.84 -9.14
N LEU A 91 -3.06 -7.37 -8.10
CA LEU A 91 -2.35 -6.58 -7.09
C LEU A 91 -1.23 -5.71 -7.70
N VAL A 92 -0.44 -6.28 -8.61
CA VAL A 92 0.64 -5.56 -9.29
C VAL A 92 0.10 -4.55 -10.30
N THR A 93 -0.88 -4.95 -11.13
CA THR A 93 -1.52 -4.08 -12.11
C THR A 93 -2.29 -2.95 -11.44
N GLY A 94 -3.03 -3.25 -10.37
CA GLY A 94 -3.76 -2.26 -9.59
C GLY A 94 -2.85 -1.22 -8.93
N SER A 95 -1.63 -1.62 -8.54
CA SER A 95 -0.61 -0.68 -8.07
C SER A 95 -0.22 0.35 -9.14
N HIS A 96 -0.08 -0.09 -10.40
CA HIS A 96 0.17 0.80 -11.54
C HIS A 96 -1.03 1.71 -11.83
N ASP A 97 -2.23 1.15 -11.84
CA ASP A 97 -3.47 1.93 -12.02
C ASP A 97 -3.67 2.95 -10.89
N PHE A 98 -3.35 2.57 -9.65
CA PHE A 98 -3.38 3.50 -8.53
C PHE A 98 -2.39 4.65 -8.71
N HIS A 99 -1.16 4.36 -9.13
CA HIS A 99 -0.15 5.39 -9.44
C HIS A 99 -0.66 6.38 -10.49
N ARG A 100 -1.26 5.90 -11.56
CA ARG A 100 -1.80 6.78 -12.62
C ARG A 100 -2.97 7.65 -12.17
N ARG A 101 -3.82 7.13 -11.29
CA ARG A 101 -5.03 7.83 -10.80
C ARG A 101 -4.74 8.73 -9.60
N ASN A 102 -3.79 8.35 -8.77
CA ASN A 102 -3.43 9.06 -7.54
C ASN A 102 -1.89 9.08 -7.36
N PRO A 103 -1.16 9.84 -8.21
CA PRO A 103 0.31 9.84 -8.16
C PRO A 103 0.87 10.40 -6.84
N LEU A 104 0.18 11.37 -6.20
CA LEU A 104 0.56 11.88 -4.88
C LEU A 104 0.39 10.80 -3.81
N GLY A 105 -0.75 10.11 -3.78
CA GLY A 105 -1.00 8.99 -2.86
C GLY A 105 0.01 7.87 -3.04
N TRP A 106 0.33 7.54 -4.30
CA TRP A 106 1.39 6.59 -4.60
C TRP A 106 2.75 7.02 -4.02
N ALA A 107 3.14 8.30 -4.18
CA ALA A 107 4.40 8.81 -3.64
C ALA A 107 4.48 8.71 -2.11
N VAL A 108 3.35 8.88 -1.40
CA VAL A 108 3.27 8.62 0.04
C VAL A 108 3.50 7.15 0.34
N LEU A 109 2.82 6.24 -0.37
CA LEU A 109 2.97 4.79 -0.18
C LEU A 109 4.38 4.30 -0.52
N ALA A 110 5.00 4.81 -1.58
CA ALA A 110 6.36 4.46 -1.96
C ALA A 110 7.41 4.85 -0.92
N ARG A 111 7.11 5.84 -0.05
CA ARG A 111 7.98 6.27 1.05
C ARG A 111 7.61 5.64 2.39
N SER A 112 6.53 4.91 2.46
CA SER A 112 6.02 4.40 3.74
C SER A 112 6.88 3.28 4.34
N THR A 113 7.77 2.69 3.54
CA THR A 113 8.77 1.70 3.96
C THR A 113 10.17 2.31 4.17
N ALA A 114 10.33 3.63 3.99
CA ALA A 114 11.60 4.29 4.23
C ALA A 114 11.99 4.28 5.72
N GLU A 115 13.29 4.29 6.01
CA GLU A 115 13.84 4.19 7.37
C GLU A 115 13.29 5.24 8.34
N ASP A 116 12.98 6.46 7.84
CA ASP A 116 12.47 7.56 8.66
C ASP A 116 10.94 7.54 8.85
N ALA A 117 10.23 6.64 8.15
CA ALA A 117 8.78 6.53 8.25
C ALA A 117 8.38 5.68 9.48
N PRO A 118 7.22 5.97 10.09
CA PRO A 118 6.66 5.06 11.09
C PRO A 118 6.46 3.66 10.49
N PRO A 119 6.85 2.59 11.21
CA PRO A 119 6.70 1.23 10.70
C PRO A 119 5.21 0.93 10.44
N LEU A 120 4.93 0.32 9.30
CA LEU A 120 3.59 -0.12 8.90
C LEU A 120 3.32 -1.57 9.30
N LEU A 121 4.36 -2.41 9.32
CA LEU A 121 4.26 -3.82 9.69
C LEU A 121 4.72 -4.02 11.14
N GLY A 122 4.11 -5.00 11.81
CA GLY A 122 4.48 -5.37 13.18
C GLY A 122 4.00 -4.39 14.24
N THR A 123 3.12 -3.46 13.89
CA THR A 123 2.41 -2.60 14.84
C THR A 123 1.01 -3.14 15.12
N ASP A 124 0.51 -2.94 16.32
CA ASP A 124 -0.84 -3.36 16.75
C ASP A 124 -1.96 -2.52 16.09
N ASP A 125 -1.73 -2.04 14.86
CA ASP A 125 -2.73 -1.24 14.17
C ASP A 125 -3.62 -2.09 13.24
N ALA A 126 -4.83 -1.59 13.02
CA ALA A 126 -5.86 -2.31 12.25
C ALA A 126 -5.49 -2.53 10.77
N VAL A 127 -4.49 -1.81 10.23
CA VAL A 127 -4.03 -1.93 8.82
C VAL A 127 -3.15 -3.14 8.66
N SER A 128 -2.13 -3.27 9.53
CA SER A 128 -1.25 -4.43 9.54
C SER A 128 -2.05 -5.71 9.76
N HIS A 129 -3.01 -5.68 10.69
CA HIS A 129 -3.90 -6.82 10.92
C HIS A 129 -4.79 -7.13 9.72
N GLY A 130 -5.38 -6.12 9.08
CA GLY A 130 -6.27 -6.31 7.93
C GLY A 130 -5.55 -6.89 6.71
N LEU A 131 -4.37 -6.37 6.38
CA LEU A 131 -3.55 -6.87 5.27
C LEU A 131 -3.08 -8.30 5.56
N HIS A 132 -2.59 -8.54 6.77
CA HIS A 132 -2.14 -9.86 7.20
C HIS A 132 -3.27 -10.88 7.16
N GLN A 133 -4.42 -10.59 7.76
CA GLN A 133 -5.57 -11.48 7.73
C GLN A 133 -6.04 -11.79 6.31
N TRP A 134 -6.03 -10.79 5.42
CA TRP A 134 -6.35 -10.98 4.02
C TRP A 134 -5.34 -11.93 3.34
N ALA A 135 -4.04 -11.72 3.54
CA ALA A 135 -2.99 -12.54 2.94
C ALA A 135 -3.07 -14.00 3.43
N VAL A 136 -3.25 -14.21 4.74
CA VAL A 136 -3.44 -15.55 5.32
C VAL A 136 -4.69 -16.23 4.74
N ALA A 137 -5.82 -15.50 4.65
CA ALA A 137 -7.05 -16.04 4.09
C ALA A 137 -6.91 -16.42 2.60
N ALA A 138 -6.23 -15.58 1.80
CA ALA A 138 -5.97 -15.85 0.39
C ALA A 138 -5.08 -17.10 0.20
N ILE A 139 -4.00 -17.22 0.97
CA ILE A 139 -3.13 -18.41 0.95
C ILE A 139 -3.90 -19.65 1.39
N ALA A 140 -4.63 -19.59 2.50
CA ALA A 140 -5.40 -20.74 3.01
C ALA A 140 -6.47 -21.22 2.01
N ALA A 141 -7.13 -20.28 1.32
CA ALA A 141 -8.09 -20.63 0.25
C ALA A 141 -7.40 -21.34 -0.92
N GLY A 142 -6.24 -20.85 -1.38
CA GLY A 142 -5.46 -21.50 -2.43
C GLY A 142 -4.93 -22.88 -2.04
N GLN A 143 -4.55 -23.07 -0.76
CA GLN A 143 -4.17 -24.40 -0.25
C GLN A 143 -5.37 -25.35 -0.19
N ALA A 144 -6.52 -24.88 0.26
CA ALA A 144 -7.74 -25.70 0.33
C ALA A 144 -8.25 -26.12 -1.06
N SER A 145 -8.08 -25.27 -2.10
CA SER A 145 -8.41 -25.60 -3.49
C SER A 145 -7.36 -26.53 -4.15
N GLY A 146 -6.18 -26.71 -3.57
CA GLY A 146 -5.07 -27.46 -4.15
C GLY A 146 -4.26 -26.65 -5.19
N GLU A 147 -4.52 -25.38 -5.36
CA GLU A 147 -3.75 -24.48 -6.22
C GLU A 147 -2.38 -24.17 -5.61
N LEU A 148 -2.34 -23.98 -4.30
CA LEU A 148 -1.11 -23.67 -3.56
C LEU A 148 -0.62 -24.89 -2.77
N ARG A 149 0.70 -24.92 -2.57
CA ARG A 149 1.37 -25.96 -1.75
C ARG A 149 0.92 -25.87 -0.31
N ALA A 150 0.61 -27.04 0.30
CA ALA A 150 0.12 -27.13 1.67
C ALA A 150 1.21 -27.55 2.67
N ASP A 151 2.46 -27.75 2.23
CA ASP A 151 3.60 -28.10 3.07
C ASP A 151 4.28 -26.89 3.73
N VAL A 152 3.80 -25.67 3.43
CA VAL A 152 4.19 -24.41 4.07
C VAL A 152 2.99 -23.85 4.81
N GLU A 153 3.17 -23.44 6.06
CA GLU A 153 2.11 -22.80 6.83
C GLU A 153 1.61 -21.52 6.15
N ALA A 154 0.30 -21.31 6.14
CA ALA A 154 -0.32 -20.13 5.52
C ALA A 154 0.22 -18.80 6.10
N GLU A 155 0.50 -18.76 7.40
CA GLU A 155 1.13 -17.61 8.09
C GLU A 155 2.52 -17.28 7.52
N THR A 156 3.35 -18.30 7.29
CA THR A 156 4.70 -18.10 6.72
C THR A 156 4.62 -17.62 5.27
N ALA A 157 3.75 -18.21 4.46
CA ALA A 157 3.56 -17.81 3.07
C ALA A 157 2.98 -16.39 2.96
N ALA A 158 2.03 -16.04 3.83
CA ALA A 158 1.45 -14.70 3.92
C ALA A 158 2.50 -13.66 4.30
N TRP A 159 3.36 -13.95 5.28
CA TRP A 159 4.45 -13.07 5.67
C TRP A 159 5.39 -12.75 4.48
N VAL A 160 5.78 -13.76 3.69
CA VAL A 160 6.60 -13.56 2.49
C VAL A 160 5.88 -12.68 1.47
N LEU A 161 4.60 -12.99 1.20
CA LEU A 161 3.78 -12.25 0.25
C LEU A 161 3.66 -10.77 0.61
N GLU A 162 3.34 -10.47 1.86
CA GLU A 162 3.22 -9.11 2.38
C GLU A 162 4.51 -8.31 2.22
N HIS A 163 5.64 -8.88 2.63
CA HIS A 163 6.93 -8.18 2.58
C HIS A 163 7.35 -7.89 1.15
N LEU A 164 7.10 -8.80 0.22
CA LEU A 164 7.39 -8.59 -1.20
C LEU A 164 6.47 -7.53 -1.81
N LEU A 165 5.18 -7.60 -1.56
CA LEU A 165 4.22 -6.64 -2.11
C LEU A 165 4.42 -5.23 -1.57
N LEU A 166 4.73 -5.09 -0.28
CA LEU A 166 4.99 -3.78 0.34
C LEU A 166 6.37 -3.24 0.01
N GLY A 167 7.38 -4.10 -0.14
CA GLY A 167 8.74 -3.70 -0.48
C GLY A 167 8.96 -3.41 -1.97
N LEU A 168 8.14 -3.98 -2.85
CA LEU A 168 8.31 -3.86 -4.30
C LEU A 168 8.31 -2.40 -4.80
N PRO A 169 7.40 -1.50 -4.38
CA PRO A 169 7.42 -0.11 -4.82
C PRO A 169 8.73 0.61 -4.47
N GLN A 170 9.25 0.41 -3.27
CA GLN A 170 10.52 1.01 -2.87
C GLN A 170 11.68 0.44 -3.67
N HIS A 171 11.73 -0.89 -3.85
CA HIS A 171 12.75 -1.53 -4.69
C HIS A 171 12.76 -0.96 -6.11
N LEU A 172 11.59 -0.75 -6.72
CA LEU A 172 11.48 -0.16 -8.06
C LEU A 172 11.97 1.29 -8.08
N VAL A 173 11.60 2.08 -7.06
CA VAL A 173 12.06 3.46 -6.88
C VAL A 173 13.59 3.52 -6.83
N GLU A 174 14.20 2.71 -5.98
CA GLU A 174 15.67 2.70 -5.79
C GLU A 174 16.40 2.18 -7.04
N ARG A 175 15.97 1.04 -7.57
CA ARG A 175 16.62 0.38 -8.71
C ARG A 175 16.59 1.22 -9.99
N PHE A 176 15.48 1.90 -10.25
CA PHE A 176 15.28 2.66 -11.49
C PHE A 176 15.44 4.17 -11.31
N GLY A 177 15.86 4.62 -10.14
CA GLY A 177 16.08 6.04 -9.85
C GLY A 177 14.80 6.86 -9.99
N VAL A 178 13.63 6.28 -9.66
CA VAL A 178 12.38 7.01 -9.65
C VAL A 178 12.38 7.96 -8.47
N VAL A 179 12.21 9.26 -8.74
CA VAL A 179 12.10 10.27 -7.68
C VAL A 179 10.62 10.43 -7.34
N PRO A 180 10.15 10.02 -6.14
CA PRO A 180 8.72 10.03 -5.79
C PRO A 180 8.07 11.39 -5.97
N GLU A 181 8.77 12.49 -5.67
CA GLU A 181 8.26 13.85 -5.89
C GLU A 181 8.00 14.14 -7.38
N GLN A 182 8.85 13.65 -8.27
CA GLN A 182 8.66 13.84 -9.73
C GLN A 182 7.55 12.92 -10.23
N ALA A 183 7.55 11.67 -9.81
CA ALA A 183 6.51 10.70 -10.14
C ALA A 183 5.11 11.12 -9.63
N ALA A 184 5.05 11.95 -8.59
CA ALA A 184 3.82 12.53 -8.08
C ALA A 184 3.20 13.61 -9.01
N HIS A 185 3.96 14.13 -9.98
CA HIS A 185 3.44 15.12 -10.94
C HIS A 185 2.81 14.49 -12.18
N ASP A 186 3.22 13.30 -12.53
CA ASP A 186 2.64 12.55 -13.63
C ASP A 186 2.47 11.07 -13.23
N GLY A 187 1.55 10.36 -13.81
CA GLY A 187 1.31 8.95 -13.56
C GLY A 187 2.14 8.02 -14.43
N SER A 188 3.21 8.49 -15.10
CA SER A 188 3.93 7.76 -16.15
C SER A 188 5.18 7.02 -15.67
N ALA A 189 5.62 7.23 -14.42
CA ALA A 189 6.89 6.68 -13.93
C ALA A 189 6.98 5.15 -14.08
N PHE A 190 5.85 4.44 -14.01
CA PHE A 190 5.77 2.98 -14.14
C PHE A 190 5.32 2.49 -15.53
N ASP A 191 5.10 3.38 -16.50
CA ASP A 191 4.85 3.00 -17.91
C ASP A 191 6.13 2.45 -18.59
N ARG A 192 7.25 2.48 -17.89
CA ARG A 192 8.56 2.02 -18.35
C ARG A 192 8.58 0.49 -18.48
N PRO A 193 8.91 -0.07 -19.66
CA PRO A 193 8.86 -1.52 -19.91
C PRO A 193 9.74 -2.34 -18.95
N GLU A 194 10.87 -1.78 -18.53
CA GLU A 194 11.79 -2.43 -17.59
C GLU A 194 11.19 -2.57 -16.18
N ILE A 195 10.38 -1.62 -15.74
CA ILE A 195 9.66 -1.69 -14.46
C ILE A 195 8.55 -2.75 -14.53
N ALA A 196 7.78 -2.73 -15.63
CA ALA A 196 6.76 -3.75 -15.87
C ALA A 196 7.36 -5.17 -15.96
N ALA A 197 8.58 -5.30 -16.49
CA ALA A 197 9.28 -6.60 -16.53
C ALA A 197 9.59 -7.11 -15.11
N VAL A 198 10.16 -6.28 -14.24
CA VAL A 198 10.44 -6.68 -12.84
C VAL A 198 9.16 -7.05 -12.09
N ALA A 199 8.08 -6.32 -12.29
CA ALA A 199 6.80 -6.63 -11.68
C ALA A 199 6.29 -8.01 -12.11
N ARG A 200 6.35 -8.35 -13.40
CA ARG A 200 6.00 -9.68 -13.92
C ARG A 200 6.91 -10.78 -13.37
N ASP A 201 8.21 -10.52 -13.28
CA ASP A 201 9.17 -11.50 -12.76
C ASP A 201 8.87 -11.81 -11.29
N VAL A 202 8.53 -10.81 -10.47
CA VAL A 202 8.12 -11.00 -9.07
C VAL A 202 6.85 -11.84 -8.98
N VAL A 203 5.83 -11.58 -9.79
CA VAL A 203 4.61 -12.40 -9.83
C VAL A 203 4.95 -13.84 -10.21
N ALA A 204 5.71 -14.05 -11.28
CA ALA A 204 6.10 -15.38 -11.75
C ALA A 204 6.89 -16.16 -10.68
N MET A 205 7.80 -15.49 -9.97
CA MET A 205 8.56 -16.10 -8.88
C MET A 205 7.65 -16.50 -7.69
N LEU A 206 6.70 -15.64 -7.31
CA LEU A 206 5.76 -15.94 -6.23
C LEU A 206 4.84 -17.11 -6.60
N VAL A 207 4.31 -17.11 -7.82
CA VAL A 207 3.50 -18.22 -8.32
C VAL A 207 4.30 -19.51 -8.29
N ALA A 208 5.51 -19.54 -8.87
CA ALA A 208 6.35 -20.73 -8.89
C ALA A 208 6.73 -21.25 -7.49
N ALA A 209 6.95 -20.34 -6.52
CA ALA A 209 7.31 -20.70 -5.16
C ALA A 209 6.14 -21.26 -4.35
N LEU A 210 4.92 -20.80 -4.61
CA LEU A 210 3.73 -21.10 -3.81
C LEU A 210 2.77 -22.10 -4.49
N SER A 211 2.87 -22.34 -5.79
CA SER A 211 2.05 -23.36 -6.47
C SER A 211 2.27 -24.76 -5.88
N ALA A 212 1.21 -25.53 -5.92
CA ALA A 212 1.31 -26.95 -5.57
C ALA A 212 2.29 -27.65 -6.52
N PRO A 213 3.13 -28.59 -6.03
CA PRO A 213 4.00 -29.36 -6.91
C PRO A 213 3.15 -30.16 -7.92
N GLU A 214 3.60 -30.21 -9.17
CA GLU A 214 2.99 -31.08 -10.15
C GLU A 214 3.05 -32.51 -9.66
N VAL A 215 1.89 -33.16 -9.52
CA VAL A 215 1.83 -34.57 -9.19
C VAL A 215 2.21 -35.34 -10.45
N GLU A 216 3.47 -35.79 -10.55
CA GLU A 216 3.85 -36.75 -11.60
C GLU A 216 2.96 -37.99 -11.43
N HIS A 217 2.06 -38.16 -12.37
CA HIS A 217 1.29 -39.42 -12.51
C HIS A 217 2.20 -40.39 -13.24
N ASP A 218 2.81 -41.31 -12.45
CA ASP A 218 3.44 -42.53 -12.98
C ASP A 218 2.40 -43.48 -13.60
#